data_71160ddf1d3552a867ed69fc45930546
#
_entry.id   71160ddf1d3552a867ed69fc45930546
#
_cell.length_a   1.000
_cell.length_b   1.000
_cell.length_c   1.000
_cell.angle_alpha   90.00
_cell.angle_beta   90.00
_cell.angle_gamma   90.00
#
_symmetry.space_group_name_H-M   'P 1'
#
loop_
_entity.id
_entity.type
_entity.pdbx_description
1 polymer ?
#
loop_
_entity_poly.entity_id
_entity_poly.type
_entity_poly.pdbx_seq_one_letter_code
_entity_poly.pdbx_strand_id
1 'polypeptide(L)'
;MMISELPNLMPPRAEMERASAQKDASYDGVFYVAVKTTGIFCRPSCPSKPHLENVEFFGSVRECLFAGYRPCKRCHPLEANGKPPEWAQKLMSRVQETPDARLKAADLREFGVTPERARRWFQQHYGMSFAAWCRGNRLAGAFMRIRQGASLDDATFDSGFASHSGFREAFTRVFGDAPGRSRTNGQRVVMAILETPLGPLVAGATDRGIVFLEYTDRRMLEHNLKVMQRRFGCGVVPGQHPLLKSSSETDRYCGTAHRGQR
;
A
#
# COMPACT_ATOMS: atom_id res chain seq x y z
N MET A 1 7.96 0.42 33.94
CA MET A 1 7.93 -0.96 33.49
C MET A 1 8.68 -0.98 32.16
N MET A 2 9.93 -1.44 32.18
CA MET A 2 10.86 -1.42 31.05
C MET A 2 10.36 -2.39 30.00
N ILE A 3 10.05 -1.90 28.81
CA ILE A 3 9.88 -2.73 27.63
C ILE A 3 11.27 -3.26 27.31
N SER A 4 11.51 -4.56 27.55
CA SER A 4 12.75 -5.22 27.18
C SER A 4 12.87 -5.15 25.66
N GLU A 5 13.80 -4.35 25.15
CA GLU A 5 14.25 -4.39 23.77
C GLU A 5 14.73 -5.83 23.50
N LEU A 6 13.99 -6.54 22.66
CA LEU A 6 14.50 -7.76 22.06
C LEU A 6 15.83 -7.42 21.36
N PRO A 7 16.91 -8.17 21.56
CA PRO A 7 18.16 -7.90 20.90
C PRO A 7 17.91 -7.89 19.39
N ASN A 8 18.18 -6.76 18.74
CA ASN A 8 18.13 -6.63 17.29
C ASN A 8 19.29 -7.46 16.73
N LEU A 9 19.06 -8.76 16.54
CA LEU A 9 20.05 -9.66 15.96
C LEU A 9 20.19 -9.33 14.48
N MET A 10 21.21 -8.50 14.18
CA MET A 10 21.59 -8.23 12.80
C MET A 10 21.93 -9.55 12.08
N PRO A 11 21.55 -9.70 10.82
CA PRO A 11 21.97 -10.85 10.03
C PRO A 11 23.50 -10.95 9.94
N PRO A 12 24.07 -12.13 9.69
CA PRO A 12 25.49 -12.29 9.45
C PRO A 12 25.98 -11.38 8.32
N ARG A 13 27.19 -10.87 8.42
CA ARG A 13 27.78 -9.92 7.44
C ARG A 13 27.65 -10.41 6.00
N ALA A 14 27.95 -11.67 5.73
CA ALA A 14 27.84 -12.28 4.39
C ALA A 14 26.43 -12.24 3.84
N GLU A 15 25.40 -12.37 4.71
CA GLU A 15 24.00 -12.27 4.34
C GLU A 15 23.60 -10.82 4.02
N MET A 16 24.06 -9.84 4.83
CA MET A 16 23.83 -8.43 4.58
C MET A 16 24.49 -7.95 3.28
N GLU A 17 25.69 -8.42 2.98
CA GLU A 17 26.40 -8.13 1.73
C GLU A 17 25.64 -8.69 0.51
N ARG A 18 25.18 -9.94 0.60
CA ARG A 18 24.36 -10.58 -0.44
C ARG A 18 23.03 -9.84 -0.66
N ALA A 19 22.29 -9.56 0.41
CA ALA A 19 21.03 -8.82 0.36
C ALA A 19 21.21 -7.44 -0.28
N SER A 20 22.27 -6.72 0.09
CA SER A 20 22.61 -5.42 -0.48
C SER A 20 22.99 -5.49 -1.96
N ALA A 21 23.73 -6.51 -2.37
CA ALA A 21 24.09 -6.75 -3.77
C ALA A 21 22.86 -7.07 -4.63
N GLN A 22 21.93 -7.86 -4.10
CA GLN A 22 20.67 -8.26 -4.75
C GLN A 22 19.58 -7.18 -4.66
N LYS A 23 19.81 -6.09 -3.90
CA LYS A 23 18.81 -5.03 -3.65
C LYS A 23 17.52 -5.60 -3.03
N ASP A 24 17.69 -6.49 -2.07
CA ASP A 24 16.58 -7.20 -1.45
C ASP A 24 15.83 -6.32 -0.46
N ALA A 25 14.63 -5.88 -0.85
CA ALA A 25 13.78 -5.02 -0.05
C ALA A 25 13.21 -5.71 1.20
N SER A 26 13.29 -7.04 1.30
CA SER A 26 12.85 -7.77 2.50
C SER A 26 13.71 -7.46 3.73
N TYR A 27 14.92 -6.93 3.51
CA TYR A 27 15.83 -6.50 4.57
C TYR A 27 15.73 -5.00 4.90
N ASP A 28 14.88 -4.24 4.21
CA ASP A 28 14.68 -2.84 4.52
C ASP A 28 14.11 -2.69 5.94
N GLY A 29 14.82 -1.90 6.78
CA GLY A 29 14.50 -1.73 8.19
C GLY A 29 15.08 -2.79 9.12
N VAL A 30 15.63 -3.90 8.60
CA VAL A 30 16.35 -4.90 9.37
C VAL A 30 17.80 -4.43 9.61
N PHE A 31 18.43 -3.85 8.58
CA PHE A 31 19.73 -3.22 8.68
C PHE A 31 19.88 -2.07 7.67
N TYR A 32 20.92 -1.29 7.80
CA TYR A 32 21.26 -0.15 6.93
C TYR A 32 22.68 -0.27 6.42
N VAL A 33 22.89 0.22 5.19
CA VAL A 33 24.17 0.17 4.47
C VAL A 33 24.78 1.58 4.48
N ALA A 34 25.81 1.80 5.26
CA ALA A 34 26.52 3.08 5.36
C ALA A 34 27.79 3.06 4.51
N VAL A 35 27.98 4.07 3.66
CA VAL A 35 29.10 4.17 2.72
C VAL A 35 30.11 5.18 3.25
N LYS A 36 31.28 4.71 3.69
CA LYS A 36 32.34 5.51 4.33
C LYS A 36 32.81 6.67 3.47
N THR A 37 33.00 6.42 2.17
CA THR A 37 33.53 7.43 1.25
C THR A 37 32.60 8.60 0.99
N THR A 38 31.27 8.40 1.15
CA THR A 38 30.27 9.44 0.89
C THR A 38 29.61 9.98 2.16
N GLY A 39 29.77 9.31 3.29
CA GLY A 39 29.10 9.63 4.54
C GLY A 39 27.57 9.45 4.45
N ILE A 40 27.09 8.57 3.56
CA ILE A 40 25.67 8.36 3.33
C ILE A 40 25.26 6.96 3.77
N PHE A 41 24.14 6.84 4.49
CA PHE A 41 23.52 5.54 4.73
C PHE A 41 22.25 5.32 3.90
N CYS A 42 22.05 4.08 3.51
CA CYS A 42 21.02 3.62 2.57
C CYS A 42 20.25 2.44 3.15
N ARG A 43 19.10 2.14 2.55
CA ARG A 43 18.43 0.84 2.72
C ARG A 43 19.15 -0.23 1.89
N PRO A 44 19.05 -1.53 2.26
CA PRO A 44 19.53 -2.64 1.44
C PRO A 44 19.02 -2.60 -0.02
N SER A 45 17.76 -2.23 -0.23
CA SER A 45 17.12 -2.12 -1.55
C SER A 45 17.58 -0.93 -2.40
N CYS A 46 18.43 -0.05 -1.87
CA CYS A 46 18.88 1.14 -2.59
C CYS A 46 19.58 0.76 -3.92
N PRO A 47 19.24 1.43 -5.06
CA PRO A 47 19.88 1.15 -6.34
C PRO A 47 21.35 1.59 -6.42
N SER A 48 21.92 2.22 -5.40
CA SER A 48 23.35 2.51 -5.33
C SER A 48 24.17 1.21 -5.29
N LYS A 49 25.38 1.25 -5.85
CA LYS A 49 26.31 0.10 -5.89
C LYS A 49 27.64 0.51 -5.25
N PRO A 50 27.71 0.64 -3.92
CA PRO A 50 28.96 0.93 -3.25
C PRO A 50 29.89 -0.29 -3.32
N HIS A 51 31.21 -0.06 -3.31
CA HIS A 51 32.19 -1.13 -3.11
C HIS A 51 32.07 -1.66 -1.68
N LEU A 52 32.00 -2.98 -1.52
CA LEU A 52 31.75 -3.63 -0.22
C LEU A 52 32.83 -3.31 0.84
N GLU A 53 34.06 -3.05 0.41
CA GLU A 53 35.17 -2.62 1.29
C GLU A 53 34.92 -1.26 1.96
N ASN A 54 34.10 -0.42 1.34
CA ASN A 54 33.73 0.91 1.83
C ASN A 54 32.39 0.93 2.59
N VAL A 55 31.83 -0.24 2.92
CA VAL A 55 30.53 -0.35 3.54
C VAL A 55 30.63 -0.78 5.00
N GLU A 56 29.85 -0.13 5.82
CA GLU A 56 29.49 -0.57 7.18
C GLU A 56 28.00 -0.87 7.26
N PHE A 57 27.64 -1.80 8.15
CA PHE A 57 26.26 -2.18 8.39
C PHE A 57 25.84 -1.77 9.80
N PHE A 58 24.62 -1.22 9.92
CA PHE A 58 24.04 -0.76 11.19
C PHE A 58 22.64 -1.35 11.36
N GLY A 59 22.26 -1.69 12.59
CA GLY A 59 20.95 -2.26 12.91
C GLY A 59 19.84 -1.22 12.98
N SER A 60 20.16 0.07 13.06
CA SER A 60 19.15 1.12 13.17
C SER A 60 19.58 2.42 12.50
N VAL A 61 18.60 3.24 12.13
CA VAL A 61 18.79 4.62 11.67
C VAL A 61 19.55 5.44 12.73
N ARG A 62 19.21 5.23 14.01
CA ARG A 62 19.83 5.93 15.13
C ARG A 62 21.35 5.70 15.16
N GLU A 63 21.77 4.45 15.02
CA GLU A 63 23.21 4.10 14.98
C GLU A 63 23.91 4.77 13.79
N CYS A 64 23.30 4.78 12.59
CA CYS A 64 23.86 5.48 11.43
C CYS A 64 24.06 6.97 11.70
N LEU A 65 23.07 7.64 12.29
CA LEU A 65 23.14 9.07 12.61
C LEU A 65 24.19 9.36 13.67
N PHE A 66 24.30 8.54 14.73
CA PHE A 66 25.32 8.67 15.76
C PHE A 66 26.73 8.44 15.22
N ALA A 67 26.88 7.56 14.23
CA ALA A 67 28.15 7.35 13.53
C ALA A 67 28.48 8.46 12.50
N GLY A 68 27.65 9.50 12.40
CA GLY A 68 27.90 10.67 11.55
C GLY A 68 27.46 10.51 10.09
N TYR A 69 26.74 9.45 9.76
CA TYR A 69 26.22 9.27 8.42
C TYR A 69 24.92 10.06 8.20
N ARG A 70 24.74 10.60 6.99
CA ARG A 70 23.51 11.28 6.60
C ARG A 70 22.60 10.38 5.75
N PRO A 71 21.27 10.56 5.80
CA PRO A 71 20.33 9.71 5.07
C PRO A 71 20.45 9.93 3.56
N CYS A 72 20.31 8.85 2.81
CA CYS A 72 20.27 8.87 1.35
C CYS A 72 18.99 9.56 0.84
N LYS A 73 19.17 10.57 -0.04
CA LYS A 73 18.07 11.29 -0.68
C LYS A 73 17.33 10.47 -1.77
N ARG A 74 17.87 9.30 -2.13
CA ARG A 74 17.28 8.43 -3.18
C ARG A 74 16.37 7.37 -2.60
N CYS A 75 16.77 6.70 -1.52
CA CYS A 75 16.00 5.62 -0.90
C CYS A 75 15.27 6.03 0.38
N HIS A 76 15.46 7.26 0.86
CA HIS A 76 14.77 7.85 2.01
C HIS A 76 14.72 6.90 3.23
N PRO A 77 15.88 6.53 3.82
CA PRO A 77 15.93 5.50 4.86
C PRO A 77 15.29 5.93 6.20
N LEU A 78 14.98 7.22 6.37
CA LEU A 78 14.25 7.74 7.53
C LEU A 78 12.73 7.50 7.45
N GLU A 79 12.21 7.29 6.25
CA GLU A 79 10.79 7.01 6.07
C GLU A 79 10.50 5.57 6.51
N ALA A 80 9.30 5.32 7.07
CA ALA A 80 8.86 3.95 7.38
C ALA A 80 8.88 3.09 6.11
N ASN A 81 9.31 1.83 6.24
CA ASN A 81 9.33 0.91 5.12
C ASN A 81 7.95 0.81 4.50
N GLY A 82 7.90 0.93 3.17
CA GLY A 82 6.67 0.81 2.42
C GLY A 82 5.66 1.96 2.60
N LYS A 83 5.95 2.99 3.42
CA LYS A 83 5.07 4.16 3.54
C LYS A 83 4.89 4.79 2.17
N PRO A 84 3.65 5.07 1.76
CA PRO A 84 3.40 5.78 0.51
C PRO A 84 4.19 7.10 0.46
N PRO A 85 4.87 7.41 -0.64
CA PRO A 85 5.55 8.70 -0.77
C PRO A 85 4.54 9.85 -0.67
N GLU A 86 4.98 11.02 -0.23
CA GLU A 86 4.11 12.17 0.05
C GLU A 86 3.20 12.53 -1.14
N TRP A 87 3.73 12.49 -2.37
CA TRP A 87 2.93 12.72 -3.56
C TRP A 87 1.81 11.68 -3.73
N ALA A 88 2.05 10.40 -3.37
CA ALA A 88 1.04 9.36 -3.44
C ALA A 88 -0.03 9.53 -2.37
N GLN A 89 0.37 9.90 -1.15
CA GLN A 89 -0.57 10.22 -0.07
C GLN A 89 -1.49 11.37 -0.46
N LYS A 90 -0.91 12.50 -0.91
CA LYS A 90 -1.68 13.67 -1.39
C LYS A 90 -2.64 13.31 -2.52
N LEU A 91 -2.16 12.51 -3.48
CA LEU A 91 -2.95 12.07 -4.62
C LEU A 91 -4.11 11.17 -4.21
N MET A 92 -3.87 10.23 -3.29
CA MET A 92 -4.91 9.36 -2.75
C MET A 92 -5.95 10.14 -1.93
N SER A 93 -5.51 11.08 -1.07
CA SER A 93 -6.41 11.95 -0.31
C SER A 93 -7.30 12.78 -1.25
N ARG A 94 -6.71 13.36 -2.30
CA ARG A 94 -7.47 14.14 -3.30
C ARG A 94 -8.56 13.30 -3.98
N VAL A 95 -8.28 12.05 -4.33
CA VAL A 95 -9.28 11.14 -4.93
C VAL A 95 -10.35 10.74 -3.91
N GLN A 96 -10.02 10.61 -2.62
CA GLN A 96 -10.99 10.33 -1.56
C GLN A 96 -11.92 11.51 -1.30
N GLU A 97 -11.38 12.73 -1.30
CA GLU A 97 -12.15 13.98 -1.11
C GLU A 97 -13.08 14.28 -2.29
N THR A 98 -12.63 13.95 -3.50
CA THR A 98 -13.39 14.19 -4.73
C THR A 98 -13.37 12.96 -5.63
N PRO A 99 -14.12 11.89 -5.28
CA PRO A 99 -14.08 10.62 -5.98
C PRO A 99 -14.46 10.71 -7.46
N ASP A 100 -15.30 11.68 -7.81
CA ASP A 100 -15.80 11.86 -9.18
C ASP A 100 -14.86 12.66 -10.09
N ALA A 101 -13.83 13.31 -9.50
CA ALA A 101 -12.85 14.06 -10.26
C ALA A 101 -12.03 13.13 -11.19
N ARG A 102 -11.98 13.51 -12.47
CA ARG A 102 -11.16 12.85 -13.48
C ARG A 102 -9.78 13.49 -13.50
N LEU A 103 -8.86 12.97 -12.69
CA LEU A 103 -7.48 13.43 -12.71
C LEU A 103 -6.79 13.04 -14.02
N LYS A 104 -6.27 14.04 -14.72
CA LYS A 104 -5.52 13.92 -15.98
C LYS A 104 -4.02 13.87 -15.71
N ALA A 105 -3.22 13.60 -16.74
CA ALA A 105 -1.76 13.60 -16.65
C ALA A 105 -1.16 14.95 -16.21
N ALA A 106 -1.84 16.06 -16.53
CA ALA A 106 -1.44 17.41 -16.08
C ALA A 106 -1.57 17.52 -14.55
N ASP A 107 -2.68 17.06 -13.99
CA ASP A 107 -2.97 17.14 -12.56
C ASP A 107 -1.93 16.36 -11.74
N LEU A 108 -1.42 15.23 -12.26
CA LEU A 108 -0.35 14.46 -11.61
C LEU A 108 0.93 15.28 -11.43
N ARG A 109 1.26 16.16 -12.38
CA ARG A 109 2.44 17.02 -12.29
C ARG A 109 2.34 18.05 -11.17
N GLU A 110 1.14 18.50 -10.84
CA GLU A 110 0.90 19.40 -9.70
C GLU A 110 1.26 18.72 -8.37
N PHE A 111 1.13 17.39 -8.30
CA PHE A 111 1.58 16.58 -7.15
C PHE A 111 3.07 16.21 -7.22
N GLY A 112 3.84 16.75 -8.18
CA GLY A 112 5.27 16.47 -8.32
C GLY A 112 5.58 15.06 -8.82
N VAL A 113 4.66 14.41 -9.56
CA VAL A 113 4.84 13.05 -10.05
C VAL A 113 4.52 12.95 -11.55
N THR A 114 5.36 12.18 -12.29
CA THR A 114 5.05 11.86 -13.69
C THR A 114 4.03 10.74 -13.78
N PRO A 115 3.23 10.69 -14.87
CA PRO A 115 2.26 9.61 -15.08
C PRO A 115 2.89 8.20 -15.05
N GLU A 116 4.12 8.07 -15.57
CA GLU A 116 4.85 6.78 -15.59
C GLU A 116 5.27 6.35 -14.19
N ARG A 117 5.73 7.31 -13.35
CA ARG A 117 6.09 7.06 -11.96
C ARG A 117 4.86 6.67 -11.15
N ALA A 118 3.75 7.38 -11.32
CA ALA A 118 2.49 7.06 -10.68
C ALA A 118 1.99 5.67 -11.11
N ARG A 119 1.99 5.37 -12.43
CA ARG A 119 1.59 4.07 -12.95
C ARG A 119 2.41 2.94 -12.34
N ARG A 120 3.75 3.04 -12.29
CA ARG A 120 4.63 2.01 -11.72
C ARG A 120 4.36 1.81 -10.23
N TRP A 121 4.23 2.90 -9.47
CA TRP A 121 3.99 2.83 -8.04
C TRP A 121 2.64 2.17 -7.72
N PHE A 122 1.55 2.58 -8.39
CA PHE A 122 0.24 1.97 -8.19
C PHE A 122 0.20 0.50 -8.64
N GLN A 123 0.90 0.16 -9.73
CA GLN A 123 1.02 -1.23 -10.18
C GLN A 123 1.73 -2.10 -9.13
N GLN A 124 2.80 -1.61 -8.54
CA GLN A 124 3.57 -2.32 -7.52
C GLN A 124 2.78 -2.50 -6.21
N HIS A 125 2.06 -1.46 -5.75
CA HIS A 125 1.43 -1.44 -4.43
C HIS A 125 -0.04 -1.86 -4.44
N TYR A 126 -0.73 -1.75 -5.58
CA TYR A 126 -2.15 -2.09 -5.71
C TYR A 126 -2.43 -3.11 -6.82
N GLY A 127 -1.42 -3.54 -7.56
CA GLY A 127 -1.59 -4.46 -8.70
C GLY A 127 -2.35 -3.86 -9.89
N MET A 128 -2.57 -2.53 -9.90
CA MET A 128 -3.33 -1.84 -10.94
C MET A 128 -2.75 -0.45 -11.24
N SER A 129 -3.07 0.11 -12.41
CA SER A 129 -2.66 1.47 -12.76
C SER A 129 -3.43 2.51 -11.93
N PHE A 130 -2.87 3.74 -11.79
CA PHE A 130 -3.56 4.85 -11.13
C PHE A 130 -4.95 5.13 -11.73
N ALA A 131 -5.07 5.11 -13.05
CA ALA A 131 -6.37 5.30 -13.71
C ALA A 131 -7.39 4.20 -13.37
N ALA A 132 -6.93 2.95 -13.24
CA ALA A 132 -7.77 1.83 -12.79
C ALA A 132 -8.16 1.99 -11.31
N TRP A 133 -7.23 2.47 -10.47
CA TRP A 133 -7.45 2.76 -9.06
C TRP A 133 -8.51 3.87 -8.87
N CYS A 134 -8.41 4.99 -9.58
CA CYS A 134 -9.43 6.05 -9.58
C CYS A 134 -10.80 5.56 -10.04
N ARG A 135 -10.83 4.77 -11.13
CA ARG A 135 -12.06 4.17 -11.63
C ARG A 135 -12.69 3.22 -10.60
N GLY A 136 -11.87 2.43 -9.92
CA GLY A 136 -12.29 1.54 -8.83
C GLY A 136 -12.96 2.31 -7.68
N ASN A 137 -12.39 3.46 -7.27
CA ASN A 137 -13.00 4.31 -6.23
C ASN A 137 -14.39 4.81 -6.66
N ARG A 138 -14.52 5.34 -7.89
CA ARG A 138 -15.82 5.80 -8.40
C ARG A 138 -16.85 4.68 -8.43
N LEU A 139 -16.45 3.51 -8.92
CA LEU A 139 -17.35 2.33 -8.99
C LEU A 139 -17.70 1.81 -7.58
N ALA A 140 -16.79 1.89 -6.61
CA ALA A 140 -17.10 1.55 -5.22
C ALA A 140 -18.16 2.49 -4.63
N GLY A 141 -18.05 3.79 -4.87
CA GLY A 141 -19.07 4.78 -4.49
C GLY A 141 -20.43 4.51 -5.16
N ALA A 142 -20.43 4.24 -6.46
CA ALA A 142 -21.64 3.87 -7.18
C ALA A 142 -22.30 2.60 -6.62
N PHE A 143 -21.50 1.58 -6.34
CA PHE A 143 -21.98 0.34 -5.74
C PHE A 143 -22.67 0.57 -4.39
N MET A 144 -22.10 1.41 -3.53
CA MET A 144 -22.72 1.73 -2.25
C MET A 144 -24.03 2.48 -2.42
N ARG A 145 -24.11 3.46 -3.31
CA ARG A 145 -25.36 4.18 -3.63
C ARG A 145 -26.45 3.25 -4.16
N ILE A 146 -26.11 2.35 -5.07
CA ILE A 146 -27.07 1.34 -5.60
C ILE A 146 -27.59 0.43 -4.48
N ARG A 147 -26.73 0.00 -3.56
CA ARG A 147 -27.15 -0.81 -2.39
C ARG A 147 -28.05 -0.04 -1.44
N GLN A 148 -27.87 1.27 -1.32
CA GLN A 148 -28.70 2.17 -0.53
C GLN A 148 -30.03 2.57 -1.23
N GLY A 149 -30.28 2.07 -2.42
CA GLY A 149 -31.52 2.29 -3.14
C GLY A 149 -31.49 3.40 -4.20
N ALA A 150 -30.34 4.01 -4.47
CA ALA A 150 -30.22 4.99 -5.55
C ALA A 150 -30.59 4.37 -6.91
N SER A 151 -31.11 5.20 -7.81
CA SER A 151 -31.39 4.79 -9.18
C SER A 151 -30.08 4.45 -9.92
N LEU A 152 -30.19 3.63 -10.97
CA LEU A 152 -29.02 3.30 -11.80
C LEU A 152 -28.52 4.52 -12.56
N ASP A 153 -29.42 5.44 -12.90
CA ASP A 153 -29.15 6.67 -13.60
C ASP A 153 -28.29 7.60 -12.71
N ASP A 154 -28.75 7.88 -11.48
CA ASP A 154 -28.02 8.68 -10.53
C ASP A 154 -26.63 8.07 -10.25
N ALA A 155 -26.58 6.76 -9.98
CA ALA A 155 -25.33 6.08 -9.74
C ALA A 155 -24.35 6.13 -10.92
N THR A 156 -24.85 6.15 -12.15
CA THR A 156 -24.03 6.26 -13.38
C THR A 156 -23.44 7.64 -13.51
N PHE A 157 -24.29 8.67 -13.51
CA PHE A 157 -23.88 10.05 -13.81
C PHE A 157 -23.10 10.68 -12.66
N ASP A 158 -23.52 10.47 -11.42
CA ASP A 158 -22.80 10.92 -10.22
C ASP A 158 -21.43 10.27 -10.06
N SER A 159 -21.19 9.13 -10.71
CA SER A 159 -19.86 8.50 -10.73
C SER A 159 -19.00 8.95 -11.92
N GLY A 160 -19.43 10.00 -12.62
CA GLY A 160 -18.68 10.61 -13.72
C GLY A 160 -18.62 9.75 -14.99
N PHE A 161 -19.54 8.80 -15.20
CA PHE A 161 -19.65 8.07 -16.46
C PHE A 161 -20.50 8.83 -17.46
N ALA A 162 -20.07 8.86 -18.71
CA ALA A 162 -20.76 9.58 -19.76
C ALA A 162 -21.95 8.78 -20.36
N SER A 163 -22.03 7.47 -20.06
CA SER A 163 -23.08 6.60 -20.58
C SER A 163 -23.32 5.40 -19.68
N HIS A 164 -24.55 4.87 -19.72
CA HIS A 164 -24.92 3.63 -19.02
C HIS A 164 -24.17 2.40 -19.51
N SER A 165 -23.90 2.31 -20.81
CA SER A 165 -23.14 1.19 -21.38
C SER A 165 -21.71 1.15 -20.83
N GLY A 166 -21.01 2.29 -20.84
CA GLY A 166 -19.66 2.41 -20.30
C GLY A 166 -19.60 2.15 -18.79
N PHE A 167 -20.61 2.64 -18.05
CA PHE A 167 -20.73 2.34 -16.62
C PHE A 167 -20.96 0.84 -16.38
N ARG A 168 -21.94 0.24 -17.07
CA ARG A 168 -22.28 -1.19 -16.91
C ARG A 168 -21.09 -2.09 -17.24
N GLU A 169 -20.39 -1.81 -18.34
CA GLU A 169 -19.19 -2.56 -18.70
C GLU A 169 -18.09 -2.45 -17.65
N ALA A 170 -17.77 -1.23 -17.21
CA ALA A 170 -16.76 -1.02 -16.19
C ALA A 170 -17.16 -1.64 -14.85
N PHE A 171 -18.41 -1.55 -14.47
CA PHE A 171 -18.97 -2.13 -13.26
C PHE A 171 -18.89 -3.66 -13.29
N THR A 172 -19.36 -4.30 -14.38
CA THR A 172 -19.30 -5.76 -14.55
C THR A 172 -17.87 -6.27 -14.55
N ARG A 173 -16.95 -5.55 -15.18
CA ARG A 173 -15.51 -5.90 -15.17
C ARG A 173 -14.91 -5.89 -13.75
N VAL A 174 -15.38 -5.00 -12.88
CA VAL A 174 -14.86 -4.85 -11.51
C VAL A 174 -15.58 -5.78 -10.54
N PHE A 175 -16.91 -5.90 -10.63
CA PHE A 175 -17.72 -6.63 -9.66
C PHE A 175 -18.19 -8.02 -10.15
N GLY A 176 -17.85 -8.39 -11.38
CA GLY A 176 -18.22 -9.67 -11.97
C GLY A 176 -19.69 -9.77 -12.38
N ASP A 177 -20.53 -8.81 -11.99
CA ASP A 177 -21.97 -8.85 -12.22
C ASP A 177 -22.53 -7.48 -12.63
N ALA A 178 -23.68 -7.47 -13.28
CA ALA A 178 -24.33 -6.23 -13.73
C ALA A 178 -24.85 -5.41 -12.52
N PRO A 179 -24.87 -4.05 -12.61
CA PRO A 179 -25.26 -3.20 -11.48
C PRO A 179 -26.63 -3.54 -10.86
N GLY A 180 -27.60 -3.91 -11.69
CA GLY A 180 -28.94 -4.28 -11.24
C GLY A 180 -29.01 -5.58 -10.43
N ARG A 181 -28.11 -6.54 -10.70
CA ARG A 181 -28.01 -7.81 -9.97
C ARG A 181 -27.17 -7.68 -8.70
N SER A 182 -26.26 -6.73 -8.65
CA SER A 182 -25.36 -6.51 -7.52
C SER A 182 -26.03 -5.96 -6.25
N ARG A 183 -27.32 -5.65 -6.30
CA ARG A 183 -28.11 -5.29 -5.11
C ARG A 183 -28.15 -6.43 -4.08
N THR A 184 -28.07 -7.67 -4.53
CA THR A 184 -28.23 -8.87 -3.69
C THR A 184 -26.94 -9.68 -3.48
N ASN A 185 -26.03 -9.75 -4.45
CA ASN A 185 -24.94 -10.74 -4.44
C ASN A 185 -23.55 -10.24 -4.82
N GLY A 186 -23.34 -8.94 -5.04
CA GLY A 186 -22.03 -8.43 -5.47
C GLY A 186 -20.96 -8.60 -4.39
N GLN A 187 -20.11 -9.61 -4.51
CA GLN A 187 -18.90 -9.73 -3.68
C GLN A 187 -17.80 -8.80 -4.22
N ARG A 188 -17.14 -8.09 -3.34
CA ARG A 188 -15.99 -7.26 -3.65
C ARG A 188 -14.93 -7.42 -2.59
N VAL A 189 -13.66 -7.24 -2.96
CA VAL A 189 -12.57 -7.05 -2.03
C VAL A 189 -12.28 -5.55 -1.94
N VAL A 190 -12.53 -4.96 -0.78
CA VAL A 190 -12.13 -3.58 -0.51
C VAL A 190 -10.70 -3.59 -0.02
N MET A 191 -9.83 -2.84 -0.69
CA MET A 191 -8.41 -2.73 -0.34
C MET A 191 -8.07 -1.38 0.27
N ALA A 192 -7.30 -1.40 1.35
CA ALA A 192 -6.73 -0.24 2.01
C ALA A 192 -5.27 -0.47 2.39
N ILE A 193 -4.52 0.61 2.55
CA ILE A 193 -3.23 0.58 3.24
C ILE A 193 -3.49 0.91 4.71
N LEU A 194 -3.01 0.02 5.59
CA LEU A 194 -3.09 0.17 7.04
C LEU A 194 -1.70 0.53 7.56
N GLU A 195 -1.61 1.63 8.29
CA GLU A 195 -0.38 1.98 9.01
C GLU A 195 -0.27 1.13 10.27
N THR A 196 0.86 0.46 10.46
CA THR A 196 1.15 -0.33 11.66
C THR A 196 2.53 0.03 12.23
N PRO A 197 2.80 -0.27 13.50
CA PRO A 197 4.12 -0.05 14.09
C PRO A 197 5.26 -0.79 13.38
N LEU A 198 4.95 -1.88 12.67
CA LEU A 198 5.89 -2.70 11.91
C LEU A 198 6.02 -2.25 10.44
N GLY A 199 5.28 -1.22 10.03
CA GLY A 199 5.22 -0.72 8.66
C GLY A 199 3.84 -0.86 8.03
N PRO A 200 3.60 -0.24 6.88
CA PRO A 200 2.31 -0.26 6.23
C PRO A 200 2.00 -1.61 5.59
N LEU A 201 0.75 -2.05 5.76
CA LEU A 201 0.18 -3.26 5.18
C LEU A 201 -0.83 -2.91 4.09
N VAL A 202 -0.84 -3.65 3.00
CA VAL A 202 -2.00 -3.72 2.10
C VAL A 202 -2.94 -4.78 2.64
N ALA A 203 -4.15 -4.37 2.98
CA ALA A 203 -5.20 -5.25 3.48
C ALA A 203 -6.38 -5.28 2.51
N GLY A 204 -6.96 -6.45 2.33
CA GLY A 204 -8.18 -6.66 1.55
C GLY A 204 -9.25 -7.32 2.39
N ALA A 205 -10.46 -6.76 2.41
CA ALA A 205 -11.58 -7.30 3.14
C ALA A 205 -12.82 -7.48 2.25
N THR A 206 -13.59 -8.49 2.57
CA THR A 206 -14.95 -8.71 2.09
C THR A 206 -15.93 -8.58 3.26
N ASP A 207 -17.22 -8.59 3.00
CA ASP A 207 -18.24 -8.61 4.05
C ASP A 207 -18.11 -9.82 5.02
N ARG A 208 -17.35 -10.87 4.61
CA ARG A 208 -17.13 -12.09 5.39
C ARG A 208 -15.84 -12.08 6.22
N GLY A 209 -14.90 -11.20 5.94
CA GLY A 209 -13.63 -11.14 6.66
C GLY A 209 -12.48 -10.55 5.85
N ILE A 210 -11.32 -10.50 6.48
CA ILE A 210 -10.07 -10.12 5.83
C ILE A 210 -9.59 -11.29 4.97
N VAL A 211 -9.34 -11.03 3.69
CA VAL A 211 -8.97 -12.04 2.68
C VAL A 211 -7.57 -11.84 2.13
N PHE A 212 -6.96 -10.70 2.43
CA PHE A 212 -5.61 -10.36 2.02
C PHE A 212 -4.94 -9.47 3.06
N LEU A 213 -3.69 -9.79 3.40
CA LEU A 213 -2.86 -8.99 4.28
C LEU A 213 -1.40 -9.21 3.92
N GLU A 214 -0.71 -8.16 3.49
CA GLU A 214 0.69 -8.23 3.08
C GLU A 214 1.39 -6.89 3.31
N TYR A 215 2.66 -6.92 3.71
CA TYR A 215 3.44 -5.69 3.81
C TYR A 215 3.69 -5.08 2.44
N THR A 216 3.64 -3.72 2.37
CA THR A 216 3.78 -2.99 1.09
C THR A 216 5.19 -3.09 0.49
N ASP A 217 6.18 -3.46 1.27
CA ASP A 217 7.58 -3.62 0.85
C ASP A 217 7.92 -5.04 0.36
N ARG A 218 6.97 -5.98 0.43
CA ARG A 218 7.21 -7.36 0.01
C ARG A 218 7.37 -7.49 -1.50
N ARG A 219 8.45 -8.17 -1.90
CA ARG A 219 8.78 -8.43 -3.32
C ARG A 219 7.66 -9.15 -4.08
N MET A 220 6.92 -10.01 -3.39
CA MET A 220 5.83 -10.81 -3.97
C MET A 220 4.46 -10.13 -3.92
N LEU A 221 4.35 -8.91 -3.39
CA LEU A 221 3.06 -8.22 -3.21
C LEU A 221 2.22 -8.18 -4.50
N GLU A 222 2.82 -7.75 -5.63
CA GLU A 222 2.11 -7.68 -6.92
C GLU A 222 1.62 -9.07 -7.38
N HIS A 223 2.46 -10.10 -7.19
CA HIS A 223 2.08 -11.48 -7.52
C HIS A 223 0.92 -11.96 -6.64
N ASN A 224 1.02 -11.77 -5.32
CA ASN A 224 0.02 -12.19 -4.36
C ASN A 224 -1.32 -11.48 -4.58
N LEU A 225 -1.29 -10.19 -4.93
CA LEU A 225 -2.49 -9.44 -5.32
C LEU A 225 -3.16 -10.04 -6.56
N LYS A 226 -2.40 -10.40 -7.58
CA LYS A 226 -2.92 -11.06 -8.79
C LYS A 226 -3.48 -12.45 -8.51
N VAL A 227 -2.87 -13.20 -7.60
CA VAL A 227 -3.38 -14.51 -7.16
C VAL A 227 -4.70 -14.34 -6.41
N MET A 228 -4.77 -13.39 -5.50
CA MET A 228 -5.98 -13.07 -4.75
C MET A 228 -7.12 -12.66 -5.69
N GLN A 229 -6.87 -11.74 -6.63
CA GLN A 229 -7.87 -11.32 -7.63
C GLN A 229 -8.46 -12.50 -8.43
N ARG A 230 -7.58 -13.43 -8.86
CA ARG A 230 -8.01 -14.63 -9.58
C ARG A 230 -8.80 -15.59 -8.72
N ARG A 231 -8.39 -15.81 -7.46
CA ARG A 231 -9.07 -16.73 -6.54
C ARG A 231 -10.48 -16.29 -6.18
N PHE A 232 -10.66 -15.01 -5.92
CA PHE A 232 -11.98 -14.50 -5.51
C PHE A 232 -12.90 -14.23 -6.69
N GLY A 233 -12.37 -14.10 -7.92
CA GLY A 233 -13.16 -13.83 -9.12
C GLY A 233 -14.04 -12.56 -9.03
N CYS A 234 -13.78 -11.73 -7.99
CA CYS A 234 -14.54 -10.52 -7.71
C CYS A 234 -13.65 -9.29 -7.86
N GLY A 235 -14.30 -8.13 -8.02
CA GLY A 235 -13.60 -6.86 -8.17
C GLY A 235 -12.82 -6.47 -6.94
N VAL A 236 -11.62 -5.99 -7.17
CA VAL A 236 -10.80 -5.35 -6.15
C VAL A 236 -10.99 -3.85 -6.29
N VAL A 237 -11.46 -3.21 -5.24
CA VAL A 237 -11.71 -1.77 -5.20
C VAL A 237 -10.96 -1.15 -4.03
N PRO A 238 -10.29 -0.02 -4.25
CA PRO A 238 -9.76 0.76 -3.14
C PRO A 238 -10.92 1.35 -2.33
N GLY A 239 -10.74 1.46 -1.01
CA GLY A 239 -11.78 2.06 -0.18
C GLY A 239 -11.57 1.82 1.30
N GLN A 240 -12.54 2.26 2.09
CA GLN A 240 -12.61 1.97 3.52
C GLN A 240 -13.57 0.81 3.78
N HIS A 241 -13.20 -0.07 4.69
CA HIS A 241 -14.03 -1.17 5.14
C HIS A 241 -14.03 -1.22 6.68
N PRO A 242 -15.16 -1.54 7.36
CA PRO A 242 -15.19 -1.58 8.83
C PRO A 242 -14.10 -2.49 9.44
N LEU A 243 -13.77 -3.61 8.78
CA LEU A 243 -12.73 -4.53 9.22
C LEU A 243 -11.29 -4.03 8.95
N LEU A 244 -11.12 -2.94 8.19
CA LEU A 244 -9.83 -2.35 7.82
C LEU A 244 -9.64 -0.97 8.47
N LYS A 245 -10.28 -0.69 9.58
CA LYS A 245 -10.03 0.51 10.36
C LYS A 245 -8.63 0.44 10.97
N SER A 246 -7.85 1.52 10.85
CA SER A 246 -6.50 1.58 11.36
C SER A 246 -6.45 1.42 12.89
N SER A 247 -5.35 0.90 13.38
CA SER A 247 -5.08 0.44 14.74
C SER A 247 -5.18 1.49 15.86
N SER A 248 -5.48 2.76 15.62
CA SER A 248 -5.80 3.70 16.70
C SER A 248 -7.04 3.29 17.52
N GLU A 249 -7.90 2.41 16.95
CA GLU A 249 -9.01 1.78 17.68
C GLU A 249 -8.73 0.31 18.06
N THR A 250 -7.72 -0.33 17.47
CA THR A 250 -7.41 -1.78 17.67
C THR A 250 -6.61 -2.03 18.95
N ASP A 251 -5.99 -1.02 19.54
CA ASP A 251 -5.30 -1.13 20.84
C ASP A 251 -6.26 -1.54 21.99
N ARG A 252 -7.57 -1.42 21.81
CA ARG A 252 -8.55 -1.94 22.78
C ARG A 252 -8.75 -3.45 22.72
N TYR A 253 -8.43 -4.11 21.61
CA TYR A 253 -8.65 -5.55 21.44
C TYR A 253 -7.46 -6.43 21.81
N CYS A 254 -6.22 -5.94 21.72
CA CYS A 254 -5.05 -6.69 22.17
C CYS A 254 -4.86 -6.73 23.70
N GLY A 255 -5.55 -5.86 24.44
CA GLY A 255 -5.44 -5.79 25.91
C GLY A 255 -6.31 -6.80 26.69
N THR A 256 -7.27 -7.46 26.05
CA THR A 256 -8.26 -8.32 26.74
C THR A 256 -8.08 -9.83 26.56
N ALA A 257 -7.15 -10.29 25.72
CA ALA A 257 -6.97 -11.71 25.44
C ALA A 257 -6.09 -12.47 26.49
N HIS A 258 -5.63 -11.82 27.55
CA HIS A 258 -4.77 -12.43 28.57
C HIS A 258 -5.32 -12.43 30.01
N ARG A 259 -6.63 -12.33 30.19
CA ARG A 259 -7.25 -12.60 31.51
C ARG A 259 -8.41 -13.58 31.40
N GLY A 260 -8.09 -14.83 31.47
CA GLY A 260 -9.12 -15.87 31.64
C GLY A 260 -8.60 -17.25 31.36
N GLN A 261 -7.71 -17.77 32.18
CA GLN A 261 -7.66 -19.19 32.56
C GLN A 261 -6.76 -19.31 33.80
N ARG A 262 -7.38 -19.43 34.95
CA ARG A 262 -6.91 -20.24 36.06
C ARG A 262 -7.96 -21.31 36.31
#